data_1891efa550e9ef029f9b79f106b65fe4
#
_entry.id   1891efa550e9ef029f9b79f106b65fe4
#
_cell.length_a   1.000
_cell.length_b   1.000
_cell.length_c   1.000
_cell.angle_alpha   90.00
_cell.angle_beta   90.00
_cell.angle_gamma   90.00
#
_symmetry.space_group_name_H-M   'P 1'
#
loop_
_entity.id
_entity.type
_entity.pdbx_description
1 polymer ?
#
loop_
_entity_poly.entity_id
_entity_poly.type
_entity_poly.pdbx_seq_one_letter_code
_entity_poly.pdbx_strand_id
1 'polypeptide(L)'
;MAILSLIRQALAIRQNPGLQELALLTDALLTHCTSLAAGVKAIPIEQRPTRGAGALRDWTKLQADGPADGPLGPWSYARQLALVARNLLRAICDHRSATLERAAYVGRPSLPPLAPGSR
;
A
#
# COMPACT_ATOMS: atom_id res chain seq x y z
N MET A 1 2.95 -7.82 -11.88
CA MET A 1 1.70 -7.58 -11.18
C MET A 1 1.03 -6.34 -11.73
N ALA A 2 -0.24 -6.44 -12.06
CA ALA A 2 -0.97 -5.37 -12.72
C ALA A 2 -0.99 -4.07 -11.92
N ILE A 3 -1.13 -4.16 -10.60
CA ILE A 3 -1.19 -2.98 -9.75
C ILE A 3 0.11 -2.19 -9.74
N LEU A 4 1.26 -2.87 -9.74
CA LEU A 4 2.53 -2.18 -9.80
C LEU A 4 2.70 -1.44 -11.12
N SER A 5 2.23 -2.04 -12.22
CA SER A 5 2.23 -1.40 -13.52
C SER A 5 1.37 -0.14 -13.53
N LEU A 6 0.19 -0.20 -12.94
CA LEU A 6 -0.70 0.96 -12.84
C LEU A 6 -0.09 2.08 -12.01
N ILE A 7 0.52 1.73 -10.89
CA ILE A 7 1.16 2.72 -10.03
C ILE A 7 2.30 3.41 -10.78
N ARG A 8 3.14 2.63 -11.45
CA ARG A 8 4.24 3.18 -12.24
C ARG A 8 3.74 4.08 -13.35
N GLN A 9 2.69 3.65 -14.05
CA GLN A 9 2.08 4.41 -15.12
C GLN A 9 1.59 5.76 -14.60
N ALA A 10 0.85 5.76 -13.48
CA ALA A 10 0.30 6.99 -12.93
C ALA A 10 1.40 7.94 -12.44
N LEU A 11 2.45 7.40 -11.81
CA LEU A 11 3.54 8.22 -11.29
C LEU A 11 4.47 8.71 -12.38
N ALA A 12 4.53 8.03 -13.52
CA ALA A 12 5.37 8.42 -14.65
C ALA A 12 4.71 9.48 -15.55
N ILE A 13 3.41 9.74 -15.39
CA ILE A 13 2.71 10.72 -16.20
C ILE A 13 3.27 12.10 -15.92
N ARG A 14 3.80 12.73 -16.96
CA ARG A 14 4.36 14.08 -16.89
C ARG A 14 3.48 15.10 -17.59
N GLN A 15 2.61 14.64 -18.45
CA GLN A 15 1.65 15.47 -19.15
C GLN A 15 0.25 14.95 -18.84
N ASN A 16 -0.71 15.85 -18.85
CA ASN A 16 -2.09 15.47 -18.58
C ASN A 16 -2.59 14.55 -19.71
N PRO A 17 -2.93 13.30 -19.42
CA PRO A 17 -3.51 12.42 -20.43
C PRO A 17 -4.92 12.86 -20.77
N GLY A 18 -5.52 12.27 -21.80
CA GLY A 18 -6.91 12.54 -22.14
C GLY A 18 -7.84 12.20 -20.97
N LEU A 19 -8.97 12.91 -20.88
CA LEU A 19 -9.91 12.72 -19.77
C LEU A 19 -10.39 11.29 -19.63
N GLN A 20 -10.67 10.64 -20.75
CA GLN A 20 -11.16 9.26 -20.73
C GLN A 20 -10.10 8.31 -20.18
N GLU A 21 -8.87 8.46 -20.63
CA GLU A 21 -7.76 7.65 -20.19
C GLU A 21 -7.50 7.86 -18.69
N LEU A 22 -7.56 9.11 -18.25
CA LEU A 22 -7.39 9.47 -16.86
C LEU A 22 -8.50 8.88 -15.99
N ALA A 23 -9.74 8.91 -16.47
CA ALA A 23 -10.88 8.35 -15.75
C ALA A 23 -10.71 6.84 -15.55
N LEU A 24 -10.28 6.13 -16.59
CA LEU A 24 -10.05 4.68 -16.51
C LEU A 24 -8.94 4.36 -15.51
N LEU A 25 -7.87 5.14 -15.54
CA LEU A 25 -6.75 4.95 -14.62
C LEU A 25 -7.20 5.21 -13.17
N THR A 26 -7.96 6.27 -12.96
CA THR A 26 -8.46 6.62 -11.63
C THR A 26 -9.38 5.53 -11.09
N ASP A 27 -10.30 5.02 -11.91
CA ASP A 27 -11.19 3.95 -11.49
C ASP A 27 -10.43 2.69 -11.09
N ALA A 28 -9.42 2.33 -11.87
CA ALA A 28 -8.58 1.18 -11.56
C ALA A 28 -7.83 1.37 -10.24
N LEU A 29 -7.29 2.57 -10.02
CA LEU A 29 -6.58 2.89 -8.79
C LEU A 29 -7.51 2.87 -7.57
N LEU A 30 -8.73 3.40 -7.72
CA LEU A 30 -9.72 3.37 -6.64
C LEU A 30 -10.06 1.92 -6.25
N THR A 31 -10.25 1.06 -7.23
CA THR A 31 -10.53 -0.35 -6.99
C THR A 31 -9.40 -1.01 -6.22
N HIS A 32 -8.16 -0.79 -6.66
CA HIS A 32 -7.00 -1.38 -6.01
C HIS A 32 -6.77 -0.81 -4.62
N CYS A 33 -6.95 0.50 -4.44
CA CYS A 33 -6.82 1.12 -3.12
C CYS A 33 -7.83 0.55 -2.13
N THR A 34 -9.07 0.33 -2.58
CA THR A 34 -10.10 -0.27 -1.74
C THR A 34 -9.67 -1.65 -1.25
N SER A 35 -9.17 -2.49 -2.14
CA SER A 35 -8.69 -3.82 -1.80
C SER A 35 -7.47 -3.77 -0.88
N LEU A 36 -6.51 -2.91 -1.19
CA LEU A 36 -5.28 -2.79 -0.40
C LEU A 36 -5.57 -2.23 0.99
N ALA A 37 -6.48 -1.26 1.09
CA ALA A 37 -6.87 -0.70 2.38
C ALA A 37 -7.51 -1.78 3.25
N ALA A 38 -8.36 -2.62 2.67
CA ALA A 38 -8.93 -3.75 3.39
C ALA A 38 -7.85 -4.70 3.89
N GLY A 39 -6.84 -4.94 3.07
CA GLY A 39 -5.70 -5.78 3.46
C GLY A 39 -4.93 -5.22 4.63
N VAL A 40 -4.69 -3.90 4.65
CA VAL A 40 -3.98 -3.26 5.76
C VAL A 40 -4.85 -3.26 7.03
N LYS A 41 -6.16 -3.03 6.89
CA LYS A 41 -7.08 -3.06 8.03
C LYS A 41 -7.18 -4.44 8.65
N ALA A 42 -6.94 -5.49 7.88
CA ALA A 42 -6.94 -6.86 8.39
C ALA A 42 -5.72 -7.16 9.26
N ILE A 43 -4.67 -6.35 9.19
CA ILE A 43 -3.51 -6.50 10.06
C ILE A 43 -3.88 -6.01 11.46
N PRO A 44 -3.61 -6.81 12.51
CA PRO A 44 -3.86 -6.35 13.88
C PRO A 44 -3.17 -5.01 14.14
N ILE A 45 -3.84 -4.13 14.85
CA ILE A 45 -3.35 -2.76 15.05
C ILE A 45 -1.94 -2.74 15.61
N GLU A 46 -1.65 -3.60 16.57
CA GLU A 46 -0.33 -3.65 17.22
C GLU A 46 0.77 -4.16 16.28
N GLN A 47 0.40 -4.80 15.18
CA GLN A 47 1.37 -5.29 14.19
C GLN A 47 1.41 -4.44 12.93
N ARG A 48 0.52 -3.44 12.85
CA ARG A 48 0.39 -2.63 11.64
C ARG A 48 1.59 -1.70 11.49
N PRO A 49 2.30 -1.77 10.35
CA PRO A 49 3.40 -0.84 10.12
C PRO A 49 2.94 0.62 10.17
N THR A 50 3.80 1.49 10.65
CA THR A 50 3.50 2.92 10.72
C THR A 50 3.10 3.48 9.36
N ARG A 51 3.78 3.03 8.30
CA ARG A 51 3.43 3.40 6.93
C ARG A 51 2.00 3.02 6.58
N GLY A 52 1.55 1.86 7.05
CA GLY A 52 0.19 1.39 6.81
C GLY A 52 -0.85 2.28 7.48
N ALA A 53 -0.62 2.66 8.72
CA ALA A 53 -1.52 3.55 9.43
C ALA A 53 -1.62 4.91 8.74
N GLY A 54 -0.48 5.46 8.31
CA GLY A 54 -0.44 6.72 7.57
C GLY A 54 -1.15 6.63 6.24
N ALA A 55 -0.92 5.54 5.51
CA ALA A 55 -1.57 5.34 4.21
C ALA A 55 -3.09 5.18 4.35
N LEU A 56 -3.57 4.54 5.41
CA LEU A 56 -5.00 4.44 5.67
C LEU A 56 -5.63 5.80 5.94
N ARG A 57 -4.93 6.66 6.68
CA ARG A 57 -5.41 8.03 6.91
C ARG A 57 -5.48 8.81 5.61
N ASP A 58 -4.44 8.70 4.78
CA ASP A 58 -4.40 9.38 3.49
C ASP A 58 -5.51 8.86 2.58
N TRP A 59 -5.74 7.55 2.57
CA TRP A 59 -6.81 6.94 1.79
C TRP A 59 -8.17 7.47 2.22
N THR A 60 -8.43 7.51 3.53
CA THR A 60 -9.69 8.01 4.07
C THR A 60 -9.92 9.46 3.66
N LYS A 61 -8.87 10.27 3.73
CA LYS A 61 -8.96 11.67 3.34
C LYS A 61 -9.23 11.84 1.86
N LEU A 62 -8.55 11.08 1.02
CA LEU A 62 -8.75 11.14 -0.42
C LEU A 62 -10.18 10.72 -0.82
N GLN A 63 -10.73 9.72 -0.14
CA GLN A 63 -12.11 9.31 -0.38
C GLN A 63 -13.10 10.41 0.00
N ALA A 64 -12.85 11.08 1.11
CA ALA A 64 -13.75 12.12 1.61
C ALA A 64 -13.68 13.37 0.74
N ASP A 65 -12.47 13.77 0.35
CA ASP A 65 -12.27 15.04 -0.37
C ASP A 65 -12.48 14.91 -1.88
N GLY A 66 -12.14 13.77 -2.46
CA GLY A 66 -12.20 13.59 -3.90
C GLY A 66 -11.20 14.48 -4.63
N PRO A 67 -11.32 14.59 -5.97
CA PRO A 67 -10.43 15.45 -6.74
C PRO A 67 -10.66 16.92 -6.39
N ALA A 68 -9.58 17.69 -6.39
CA ALA A 68 -9.67 19.13 -6.21
C ALA A 68 -10.31 19.77 -7.45
N ASP A 69 -10.84 20.99 -7.26
CA ASP A 69 -11.36 21.74 -8.37
C ASP A 69 -10.23 22.20 -9.29
N GLY A 70 -10.57 22.48 -10.54
CA GLY A 70 -9.64 22.96 -11.53
C GLY A 70 -9.19 21.89 -12.50
N PRO A 71 -8.54 22.31 -13.60
CA PRO A 71 -8.21 21.40 -14.70
C PRO A 71 -7.22 20.30 -14.34
N LEU A 72 -6.36 20.52 -13.34
CA LEU A 72 -5.37 19.54 -12.92
C LEU A 72 -5.82 18.69 -11.75
N GLY A 73 -7.01 18.97 -11.21
CA GLY A 73 -7.53 18.22 -10.06
C GLY A 73 -7.63 16.72 -10.28
N PRO A 74 -8.25 16.26 -11.36
CA PRO A 74 -8.36 14.82 -11.63
C PRO A 74 -7.00 14.14 -11.81
N TRP A 75 -6.06 14.80 -12.45
CA TRP A 75 -4.71 14.28 -12.65
C TRP A 75 -3.96 14.16 -11.32
N SER A 76 -4.02 15.23 -10.52
CA SER A 76 -3.40 15.24 -9.20
C SER A 76 -3.99 14.16 -8.30
N TYR A 77 -5.31 13.97 -8.39
CA TYR A 77 -6.02 12.94 -7.63
C TYR A 77 -5.51 11.55 -8.00
N ALA A 78 -5.37 11.25 -9.30
CA ALA A 78 -4.85 9.97 -9.74
C ALA A 78 -3.44 9.72 -9.21
N ARG A 79 -2.58 10.74 -9.22
CA ARG A 79 -1.23 10.62 -8.69
C ARG A 79 -1.23 10.34 -7.19
N GLN A 80 -2.09 11.02 -6.44
CA GLN A 80 -2.22 10.82 -5.00
C GLN A 80 -2.73 9.40 -4.69
N LEU A 81 -3.70 8.91 -5.48
CA LEU A 81 -4.17 7.53 -5.35
C LEU A 81 -3.05 6.53 -5.58
N ALA A 82 -2.21 6.78 -6.58
CA ALA A 82 -1.08 5.90 -6.87
C ALA A 82 -0.07 5.88 -5.71
N LEU A 83 0.19 7.03 -5.10
CA LEU A 83 1.09 7.10 -3.95
C LEU A 83 0.51 6.35 -2.74
N VAL A 84 -0.78 6.52 -2.48
CA VAL A 84 -1.45 5.80 -1.40
C VAL A 84 -1.42 4.30 -1.67
N ALA A 85 -1.74 3.88 -2.90
CA ALA A 85 -1.70 2.46 -3.28
C ALA A 85 -0.32 1.87 -3.04
N ARG A 86 0.74 2.60 -3.41
CA ARG A 86 2.11 2.16 -3.20
C ARG A 86 2.41 1.96 -1.71
N ASN A 87 2.00 2.91 -0.88
CA ASN A 87 2.25 2.84 0.55
C ASN A 87 1.44 1.73 1.23
N LEU A 88 0.19 1.55 0.81
CA LEU A 88 -0.62 0.44 1.30
C LEU A 88 -0.01 -0.92 0.94
N LEU A 89 0.43 -1.05 -0.31
CA LEU A 89 1.05 -2.29 -0.78
C LEU A 89 2.34 -2.59 -0.02
N ARG A 90 3.18 -1.57 0.18
CA ARG A 90 4.42 -1.74 0.94
C ARG A 90 4.16 -2.15 2.38
N ALA A 91 3.12 -1.60 3.01
CA ALA A 91 2.76 -1.98 4.36
C ALA A 91 2.36 -3.45 4.45
N ILE A 92 1.60 -3.94 3.47
CA ILE A 92 1.22 -5.35 3.40
C ILE A 92 2.44 -6.23 3.23
N CYS A 93 3.35 -5.84 2.32
CA CYS A 93 4.57 -6.60 2.07
C CYS A 93 5.48 -6.61 3.31
N ASP A 94 5.61 -5.48 3.99
CA ASP A 94 6.41 -5.38 5.21
C ASP A 94 5.85 -6.29 6.32
N HIS A 95 4.54 -6.28 6.49
CA HIS A 95 3.89 -7.14 7.47
C HIS A 95 4.06 -8.61 7.12
N ARG A 96 3.91 -8.95 5.85
CA ARG A 96 4.06 -10.32 5.37
C ARG A 96 5.49 -10.82 5.59
N SER A 97 6.48 -9.99 5.30
CA SER A 97 7.89 -10.32 5.53
C SER A 97 8.16 -10.52 7.02
N ALA A 98 7.65 -9.65 7.87
CA ALA A 98 7.81 -9.78 9.31
C ALA A 98 7.16 -11.06 9.83
N THR A 99 6.00 -11.42 9.30
CA THR A 99 5.31 -12.65 9.67
C THR A 99 6.12 -13.88 9.26
N LEU A 100 6.67 -13.87 8.05
CA LEU A 100 7.50 -14.97 7.57
C LEU A 100 8.78 -15.10 8.41
N GLU A 101 9.39 -14.00 8.79
CA GLU A 101 10.56 -14.02 9.65
C GLU A 101 10.24 -14.62 11.01
N ARG A 102 9.13 -14.23 11.61
CA ARG A 102 8.69 -14.79 12.88
C ARG A 102 8.42 -16.28 12.78
N ALA A 103 7.75 -16.70 11.70
CA ALA A 103 7.46 -18.10 11.47
C ALA A 103 8.73 -18.92 11.29
N ALA A 104 9.68 -18.39 10.53
CA ALA A 104 10.96 -19.06 10.32
C ALA A 104 11.75 -19.17 11.63
N TYR A 105 11.72 -18.15 12.45
CA TYR A 105 12.42 -18.16 13.73
C TYR A 105 11.78 -19.17 14.69
N VAL A 106 10.47 -19.17 14.80
CA VAL A 106 9.76 -20.11 15.68
C VAL A 106 9.87 -21.53 15.17
N GLY A 107 9.88 -21.72 13.86
CA GLY A 107 9.96 -23.03 13.24
C GLY A 107 11.32 -23.67 13.32
N ARG A 108 12.37 -22.93 13.66
CA ARG A 108 13.68 -23.51 13.84
C ARG A 108 13.66 -24.34 15.08
N PRO A 109 14.23 -25.55 15.03
CA PRO A 109 14.45 -26.27 16.25
C PRO A 109 15.20 -25.33 17.14
N SER A 110 14.70 -25.15 18.31
CA SER A 110 15.30 -24.26 19.26
C SER A 110 16.76 -24.59 19.28
N LEU A 111 17.52 -23.64 18.88
CA LEU A 111 18.93 -23.75 19.03
C LEU A 111 19.16 -24.14 20.45
N PRO A 112 19.90 -25.19 20.67
CA PRO A 112 20.21 -25.51 22.01
C PRO A 112 20.71 -24.25 22.64
N PRO A 113 20.21 -23.95 23.79
CA PRO A 113 20.73 -22.82 24.49
C PRO A 113 22.19 -23.10 24.54
N LEU A 114 22.80 -22.37 23.93
CA LEU A 114 24.19 -22.59 23.85
C LEU A 114 24.78 -22.50 25.19
N ALA A 115 24.48 -23.23 25.18
CA ALA A 115 24.71 -23.26 25.80
C ALA A 115 24.99 -23.44 26.29
N PRO A 116 25.38 -23.47 26.81
CA PRO A 116 25.44 -23.80 27.14
C PRO A 116 25.26 -23.99 27.54
N GLY A 117 25.35 -23.92 27.61
CA GLY A 117 24.93 -24.31 27.63
C GLY A 117 24.63 -24.59 27.48
N SER A 118 24.96 -24.51 27.45
CA SER A 118 24.43 -24.91 27.10
C SER A 118 24.24 -25.28 26.95
N ARG A 119 24.48 -25.58 27.18
CA ARG A 119 24.34 -25.90 26.81
C ARG A 119 24.39 -25.74 27.17
#